data_4864ed327ea447289dc7d72ab9c22b43
#
_entry.id   4864ed327ea447289dc7d72ab9c22b43
#
_cell.length_a   1.000
_cell.length_b   1.000
_cell.length_c   1.000
_cell.angle_alpha   90.00
_cell.angle_beta   90.00
_cell.angle_gamma   90.00
#
_symmetry.space_group_name_H-M   'P 1'
#
loop_
_entity.id
_entity.type
_entity.pdbx_description
1 polymer ?
#
loop_
_entity_poly.entity_id
_entity_poly.type
_entity_poly.pdbx_seq_one_letter_code
_entity_poly.pdbx_strand_id
1 'polypeptide(L)'
;LIPFESQHITDGKWLNNRYGLVGVEVDLCIAQYFSLLTRVLSACGRHGATTRFSDEKIRIVTGHIDNWLEQPVGRSRVDDRHMFFVQSALQFYDYMRNAGMTIANIDAWKQYVRDYMVESITPKWEVVKHTHEGREYDCWMLDRTGWADYRDNDYAGHGSEITKSSSDTDPNSMFWADGTVKQPKKTLQKVGTDVSHARRFNWFFETIRRFGKPFDVSISDEALEGWANNLAFRVSRGTVADPHFTVFSDGVDGWYRVGYRGRKHFGYTLGDMDISFVASSYGILGVYNPRIREWMKAWANKNRAALDGYHGGYALDYYSSLEINMKKPLKGIE
;
A
#
# COMPACT_ATOMS: atom_id res chain seq x y z
N LEU A 1 -14.49 -12.03 13.29
CA LEU A 1 -13.43 -12.53 12.39
C LEU A 1 -13.40 -14.06 12.32
N ILE A 2 -13.64 -14.75 13.45
CA ILE A 2 -13.55 -16.21 13.55
C ILE A 2 -14.56 -16.99 12.68
N PRO A 3 -15.85 -16.59 12.58
CA PRO A 3 -16.78 -17.27 11.67
C PRO A 3 -16.44 -17.14 10.19
N PHE A 4 -15.65 -16.12 9.84
CA PHE A 4 -15.26 -15.86 8.46
C PHE A 4 -14.24 -16.90 7.95
N GLU A 5 -13.32 -17.35 8.80
CA GLU A 5 -12.27 -18.28 8.41
C GLU A 5 -12.84 -19.66 8.01
N SER A 6 -13.76 -20.20 8.79
CA SER A 6 -14.34 -21.53 8.51
C SER A 6 -15.12 -21.60 7.20
N GLN A 7 -15.61 -20.46 6.70
CA GLN A 7 -16.34 -20.36 5.44
C GLN A 7 -15.44 -20.27 4.20
N HIS A 8 -14.15 -19.96 4.40
CA HIS A 8 -13.21 -19.67 3.32
C HIS A 8 -12.01 -20.62 3.29
N ILE A 9 -11.94 -21.60 4.20
CA ILE A 9 -10.90 -22.63 4.20
C ILE A 9 -11.49 -23.94 3.75
N THR A 10 -10.95 -24.51 2.67
CA THR A 10 -11.25 -25.87 2.21
C THR A 10 -9.94 -26.61 2.01
N ASP A 11 -9.82 -27.79 2.63
CA ASP A 11 -8.61 -28.65 2.58
C ASP A 11 -7.32 -27.88 2.97
N GLY A 12 -7.40 -27.00 3.97
CA GLY A 12 -6.27 -26.19 4.43
C GLY A 12 -5.90 -25.02 3.52
N LYS A 13 -6.64 -24.81 2.43
CA LYS A 13 -6.43 -23.69 1.49
C LYS A 13 -7.53 -22.66 1.63
N TRP A 14 -7.13 -21.40 1.47
CA TRP A 14 -8.06 -20.28 1.42
C TRP A 14 -8.67 -20.16 0.01
N LEU A 15 -9.98 -20.01 -0.05
CA LEU A 15 -10.72 -19.88 -1.30
C LEU A 15 -11.54 -18.59 -1.31
N ASN A 16 -11.68 -17.98 -2.48
CA ASN A 16 -12.57 -16.84 -2.67
C ASN A 16 -13.81 -17.25 -3.45
N ASN A 17 -14.87 -17.54 -2.74
CA ASN A 17 -16.16 -17.93 -3.34
C ASN A 17 -16.99 -16.71 -3.80
N ARG A 18 -16.65 -15.49 -3.37
CA ARG A 18 -17.47 -14.29 -3.61
C ARG A 18 -17.50 -13.85 -5.07
N TYR A 19 -16.42 -14.11 -5.81
CA TYR A 19 -16.30 -13.65 -7.21
C TYR A 19 -16.42 -14.78 -8.23
N GLY A 20 -17.02 -15.89 -7.87
CA GLY A 20 -17.14 -17.06 -8.75
C GLY A 20 -15.79 -17.77 -9.02
N LEU A 21 -14.76 -17.44 -8.27
CA LEU A 21 -13.44 -18.06 -8.34
C LEU A 21 -13.38 -19.25 -7.36
N VAL A 22 -14.35 -20.14 -7.45
CA VAL A 22 -14.42 -21.31 -6.60
C VAL A 22 -13.23 -22.22 -6.89
N GLY A 23 -12.49 -22.56 -5.84
CA GLY A 23 -11.30 -23.43 -5.93
C GLY A 23 -10.01 -22.70 -6.35
N VAL A 24 -10.04 -21.38 -6.51
CA VAL A 24 -8.84 -20.57 -6.78
C VAL A 24 -8.41 -19.86 -5.50
N GLU A 25 -7.17 -20.04 -5.11
CA GLU A 25 -6.53 -19.30 -4.03
C GLU A 25 -6.35 -17.82 -4.44
N VAL A 26 -6.76 -16.90 -3.56
CA VAL A 26 -6.62 -15.46 -3.81
C VAL A 26 -5.59 -14.90 -2.84
N ASP A 27 -4.33 -15.12 -3.15
CA ASP A 27 -3.17 -14.78 -2.33
C ASP A 27 -3.20 -13.35 -1.77
N LEU A 28 -3.57 -12.37 -2.58
CA LEU A 28 -3.61 -10.99 -2.14
C LEU A 28 -4.64 -10.76 -1.03
N CYS A 29 -5.85 -11.29 -1.18
CA CYS A 29 -6.91 -11.13 -0.18
C CYS A 29 -6.53 -11.83 1.12
N ILE A 30 -5.90 -12.99 1.02
CA ILE A 30 -5.40 -13.76 2.16
C ILE A 30 -4.29 -12.98 2.88
N ALA A 31 -3.31 -12.47 2.15
CA ALA A 31 -2.22 -11.68 2.71
C ALA A 31 -2.72 -10.42 3.42
N GLN A 32 -3.70 -9.72 2.85
CA GLN A 32 -4.35 -8.57 3.49
C GLN A 32 -5.09 -8.96 4.77
N TYR A 33 -5.82 -10.07 4.76
CA TYR A 33 -6.53 -10.57 5.93
C TYR A 33 -5.58 -10.88 7.08
N PHE A 34 -4.50 -11.64 6.82
CA PHE A 34 -3.52 -11.98 7.85
C PHE A 34 -2.76 -10.76 8.35
N SER A 35 -2.42 -9.81 7.49
CA SER A 35 -1.80 -8.55 7.91
C SER A 35 -2.70 -7.76 8.86
N LEU A 36 -4.02 -7.71 8.60
CA LEU A 36 -4.97 -7.08 9.51
C LEU A 36 -5.09 -7.86 10.83
N LEU A 37 -5.24 -9.18 10.75
CA LEU A 37 -5.39 -10.05 11.92
C LEU A 37 -4.18 -9.93 12.84
N THR A 38 -2.97 -10.05 12.31
CA THR A 38 -1.74 -9.99 13.09
C THR A 38 -1.49 -8.61 13.69
N ARG A 39 -1.92 -7.54 13.03
CA ARG A 39 -1.91 -6.18 13.58
C ARG A 39 -2.80 -6.07 14.82
N VAL A 40 -4.02 -6.60 14.74
CA VAL A 40 -4.94 -6.63 15.88
C VAL A 40 -4.35 -7.45 17.02
N LEU A 41 -3.79 -8.62 16.74
CA LEU A 41 -3.16 -9.48 17.75
C LEU A 41 -1.99 -8.79 18.44
N SER A 42 -1.08 -8.21 17.67
CA SER A 42 0.06 -7.45 18.22
C SER A 42 -0.40 -6.31 19.12
N ALA A 43 -1.44 -5.57 18.72
CA ALA A 43 -2.03 -4.51 19.53
C ALA A 43 -2.64 -5.07 20.83
N CYS A 44 -3.42 -6.14 20.76
CA CYS A 44 -4.02 -6.81 21.92
C CYS A 44 -2.95 -7.31 22.90
N GLY A 45 -1.89 -7.94 22.41
CA GLY A 45 -0.79 -8.43 23.24
C GLY A 45 -0.10 -7.30 24.02
N ARG A 46 0.14 -6.16 23.39
CA ARG A 46 0.78 -5.01 24.04
C ARG A 46 -0.09 -4.27 25.05
N HIS A 47 -1.38 -4.29 24.86
CA HIS A 47 -2.33 -3.63 25.77
C HIS A 47 -2.90 -4.55 26.85
N GLY A 48 -2.33 -5.75 27.02
CA GLY A 48 -2.74 -6.68 28.06
C GLY A 48 -4.17 -7.19 27.87
N ALA A 49 -4.70 -7.12 26.64
CA ALA A 49 -6.01 -7.71 26.34
C ALA A 49 -5.92 -9.23 26.51
N THR A 50 -6.71 -9.76 27.43
CA THR A 50 -6.67 -11.15 27.86
C THR A 50 -7.21 -12.15 26.83
N THR A 51 -7.62 -11.70 25.68
CA THR A 51 -8.11 -12.56 24.60
C THR A 51 -6.94 -13.34 24.01
N ARG A 52 -6.62 -14.45 24.67
CA ARG A 52 -5.64 -15.40 24.13
C ARG A 52 -6.27 -16.10 22.92
N PHE A 53 -5.58 -16.04 21.80
CA PHE A 53 -5.95 -16.85 20.65
C PHE A 53 -5.85 -18.32 21.01
N SER A 54 -6.79 -19.14 20.50
CA SER A 54 -6.69 -20.59 20.66
C SER A 54 -5.46 -21.13 19.95
N ASP A 55 -4.92 -22.24 20.42
CA ASP A 55 -3.76 -22.89 19.81
C ASP A 55 -4.03 -23.26 18.32
N GLU A 56 -5.28 -23.54 17.98
CA GLU A 56 -5.69 -23.75 16.58
C GLU A 56 -5.49 -22.50 15.72
N LYS A 57 -5.88 -21.34 16.20
CA LYS A 57 -5.70 -20.06 15.48
C LYS A 57 -4.24 -19.69 15.34
N ILE A 58 -3.44 -19.95 16.37
CA ILE A 58 -2.00 -19.75 16.33
C ILE A 58 -1.40 -20.65 15.25
N ARG A 59 -1.81 -21.94 15.17
CA ARG A 59 -1.36 -22.85 14.12
C ARG A 59 -1.74 -22.37 12.71
N ILE A 60 -2.95 -21.85 12.54
CA ILE A 60 -3.41 -21.33 11.23
C ILE A 60 -2.53 -20.16 10.80
N VAL A 61 -2.27 -19.17 11.67
CA VAL A 61 -1.44 -18.02 11.34
C VAL A 61 0.00 -18.44 11.08
N THR A 62 0.57 -19.30 11.93
CA THR A 62 1.92 -19.82 11.74
C THR A 62 2.05 -20.57 10.43
N GLY A 63 1.11 -21.49 10.14
CA GLY A 63 1.11 -22.26 8.89
C GLY A 63 0.96 -21.39 7.65
N HIS A 64 0.18 -20.31 7.72
CA HIS A 64 0.11 -19.34 6.63
C HIS A 64 1.47 -18.66 6.38
N ILE A 65 2.13 -18.23 7.44
CA ILE A 65 3.45 -17.59 7.32
C ILE A 65 4.48 -18.58 6.82
N ASP A 66 4.49 -19.81 7.33
CA ASP A 66 5.41 -20.85 6.88
C ASP A 66 5.21 -21.21 5.39
N ASN A 67 3.97 -21.29 4.92
CA ASN A 67 3.68 -21.53 3.50
C ASN A 67 4.23 -20.44 2.58
N TRP A 68 4.32 -19.20 3.05
CA TRP A 68 4.90 -18.11 2.27
C TRP A 68 6.43 -18.18 2.17
N LEU A 69 7.11 -18.86 3.09
CA LEU A 69 8.56 -19.05 3.02
C LEU A 69 8.99 -19.86 1.78
N GLU A 70 8.07 -20.68 1.25
CA GLU A 70 8.29 -21.45 0.03
C GLU A 70 8.18 -20.62 -1.24
N GLN A 71 7.62 -19.40 -1.14
CA GLN A 71 7.49 -18.51 -2.28
C GLN A 71 8.83 -17.83 -2.55
N PRO A 72 9.32 -17.86 -3.79
CA PRO A 72 10.59 -17.21 -4.11
C PRO A 72 10.49 -15.70 -3.84
N VAL A 73 11.44 -15.16 -3.11
CA VAL A 73 11.62 -13.72 -3.00
C VAL A 73 12.01 -13.21 -4.38
N GLY A 74 11.08 -12.51 -5.02
CA GLY A 74 11.30 -12.00 -6.37
C GLY A 74 12.25 -10.81 -6.36
N ARG A 75 13.48 -11.01 -6.84
CA ARG A 75 14.52 -9.96 -6.94
C ARG A 75 14.11 -8.74 -7.78
N SER A 76 13.05 -8.87 -8.57
CA SER A 76 12.60 -7.82 -9.49
C SER A 76 11.25 -7.19 -9.13
N ARG A 77 10.57 -7.68 -8.08
CA ARG A 77 9.19 -7.28 -7.82
C ARG A 77 9.00 -6.73 -6.41
N VAL A 78 8.58 -5.49 -6.35
CA VAL A 78 7.92 -4.95 -5.17
C VAL A 78 6.45 -5.34 -5.28
N ASP A 79 6.09 -6.43 -4.63
CA ASP A 79 4.75 -7.02 -4.69
C ASP A 79 4.03 -6.78 -3.36
N ASP A 80 2.80 -6.30 -3.43
CA ASP A 80 2.02 -6.00 -2.24
C ASP A 80 1.67 -7.25 -1.41
N ARG A 81 1.60 -8.43 -2.01
CA ARG A 81 1.39 -9.69 -1.29
C ARG A 81 2.57 -9.98 -0.34
N HIS A 82 3.80 -9.82 -0.83
CA HIS A 82 4.99 -9.97 0.00
C HIS A 82 5.07 -8.91 1.11
N MET A 83 4.68 -7.68 0.82
CA MET A 83 4.59 -6.64 1.86
C MET A 83 3.62 -7.02 2.98
N PHE A 84 2.43 -7.52 2.65
CA PHE A 84 1.46 -7.95 3.64
C PHE A 84 1.93 -9.19 4.41
N PHE A 85 2.62 -10.09 3.74
CA PHE A 85 3.24 -11.24 4.40
C PHE A 85 4.30 -10.81 5.41
N VAL A 86 5.24 -9.95 5.01
CA VAL A 86 6.28 -9.41 5.91
C VAL A 86 5.65 -8.69 7.10
N GLN A 87 4.62 -7.88 6.88
CA GLN A 87 3.85 -7.25 7.97
C GLN A 87 3.26 -8.29 8.91
N SER A 88 2.69 -9.38 8.36
CA SER A 88 2.12 -10.46 9.16
C SER A 88 3.17 -11.14 10.03
N ALA A 89 4.31 -11.48 9.47
CA ALA A 89 5.41 -12.13 10.19
C ALA A 89 5.92 -11.28 11.35
N LEU A 90 6.18 -10.00 11.10
CA LEU A 90 6.69 -9.06 12.11
C LEU A 90 5.68 -8.83 13.25
N GLN A 91 4.43 -8.59 12.91
CA GLN A 91 3.37 -8.30 13.89
C GLN A 91 2.98 -9.56 14.69
N PHE A 92 2.96 -10.72 14.04
CA PHE A 92 2.67 -11.97 14.73
C PHE A 92 3.81 -12.39 15.66
N TYR A 93 5.07 -12.17 15.25
CA TYR A 93 6.21 -12.35 16.14
C TYR A 93 6.10 -11.48 17.40
N ASP A 94 5.74 -10.19 17.23
CA ASP A 94 5.52 -9.30 18.38
C ASP A 94 4.43 -9.83 19.33
N TYR A 95 3.30 -10.32 18.77
CA TYR A 95 2.27 -10.94 19.57
C TYR A 95 2.78 -12.17 20.32
N MET A 96 3.43 -13.12 19.64
CA MET A 96 3.95 -14.35 20.24
C MET A 96 4.94 -14.08 21.36
N ARG A 97 5.87 -13.12 21.12
CA ARG A 97 6.83 -12.70 22.13
C ARG A 97 6.16 -12.12 23.38
N ASN A 98 5.18 -11.25 23.20
CA ASN A 98 4.43 -10.67 24.32
C ASN A 98 3.57 -11.69 25.05
N ALA A 99 3.14 -12.75 24.39
CA ALA A 99 2.43 -13.89 24.99
C ALA A 99 3.36 -14.93 25.65
N GLY A 100 4.68 -14.73 25.61
CA GLY A 100 5.66 -15.70 26.10
C GLY A 100 5.73 -17.00 25.31
N MET A 101 5.34 -16.96 24.03
CA MET A 101 5.29 -18.12 23.12
C MET A 101 6.49 -18.13 22.18
N THR A 102 6.92 -19.32 21.76
CA THR A 102 8.00 -19.52 20.80
C THR A 102 7.47 -19.84 19.41
N ILE A 103 8.25 -19.49 18.39
CA ILE A 103 7.98 -19.80 16.98
C ILE A 103 9.09 -20.76 16.52
N ALA A 104 8.72 -21.94 16.08
CA ALA A 104 9.69 -22.97 15.70
C ALA A 104 10.58 -22.53 14.51
N ASN A 105 10.01 -21.88 13.50
CA ASN A 105 10.69 -21.50 12.26
C ASN A 105 11.15 -20.04 12.27
N ILE A 106 11.40 -19.43 13.41
CA ILE A 106 11.69 -17.99 13.53
C ILE A 106 12.90 -17.55 12.69
N ASP A 107 13.92 -18.38 12.59
CA ASP A 107 15.11 -18.03 11.83
C ASP A 107 14.83 -18.01 10.32
N ALA A 108 13.97 -18.91 9.82
CA ALA A 108 13.52 -18.88 8.43
C ALA A 108 12.67 -17.62 8.15
N TRP A 109 11.80 -17.22 9.08
CA TRP A 109 11.05 -15.96 8.96
C TRP A 109 11.97 -14.74 8.91
N LYS A 110 12.96 -14.68 9.80
CA LYS A 110 13.95 -13.61 9.83
C LYS A 110 14.73 -13.54 8.52
N GLN A 111 15.17 -14.68 8.03
CA GLN A 111 15.91 -14.74 6.77
C GLN A 111 15.06 -14.23 5.61
N TYR A 112 13.82 -14.71 5.47
CA TYR A 112 12.93 -14.27 4.41
C TYR A 112 12.68 -12.75 4.44
N VAL A 113 12.42 -12.19 5.62
CA VAL A 113 12.19 -10.74 5.78
C VAL A 113 13.44 -9.95 5.38
N ARG A 114 14.62 -10.38 5.80
CA ARG A 114 15.89 -9.75 5.39
C ARG A 114 16.09 -9.80 3.87
N ASP A 115 15.91 -10.97 3.27
CA ASP A 115 16.09 -11.16 1.84
C ASP A 115 15.11 -10.28 1.05
N TYR A 116 13.85 -10.20 1.48
CA TYR A 116 12.89 -9.32 0.85
C TYR A 116 13.29 -7.84 0.92
N MET A 117 13.75 -7.38 2.07
CA MET A 117 14.23 -6.00 2.22
C MET A 117 15.48 -5.73 1.37
N VAL A 118 16.46 -6.64 1.37
CA VAL A 118 17.73 -6.47 0.67
C VAL A 118 17.58 -6.65 -0.84
N GLU A 119 16.80 -7.63 -1.29
CA GLU A 119 16.73 -7.97 -2.71
C GLU A 119 15.58 -7.25 -3.45
N SER A 120 14.50 -6.92 -2.77
CA SER A 120 13.31 -6.35 -3.41
C SER A 120 13.07 -4.88 -3.10
N ILE A 121 13.26 -4.44 -1.87
CA ILE A 121 12.94 -3.06 -1.46
C ILE A 121 14.14 -2.12 -1.63
N THR A 122 15.27 -2.44 -0.99
CA THR A 122 16.44 -1.55 -0.96
C THR A 122 16.97 -1.18 -2.34
N PRO A 123 17.08 -2.12 -3.32
CA PRO A 123 17.59 -1.78 -4.65
C PRO A 123 16.63 -0.91 -5.48
N LYS A 124 15.38 -0.73 -5.02
CA LYS A 124 14.37 0.05 -5.72
C LYS A 124 14.24 1.48 -5.21
N TRP A 125 14.96 1.83 -4.17
CA TRP A 125 15.01 3.20 -3.73
C TRP A 125 15.79 4.07 -4.72
N GLU A 126 15.14 5.13 -5.17
CA GLU A 126 15.74 6.21 -5.96
C GLU A 126 15.60 7.52 -5.20
N VAL A 127 16.69 8.29 -5.16
CA VAL A 127 16.70 9.62 -4.55
C VAL A 127 16.80 10.66 -5.65
N VAL A 128 15.85 11.58 -5.68
CA VAL A 128 15.79 12.68 -6.64
C VAL A 128 15.77 13.99 -5.89
N LYS A 129 16.64 14.93 -6.27
CA LYS A 129 16.59 16.29 -5.77
C LYS A 129 15.41 17.04 -6.36
N HIS A 130 14.66 17.73 -5.55
CA HIS A 130 13.53 18.56 -5.96
C HIS A 130 13.59 19.92 -5.28
N THR A 131 13.48 20.99 -6.06
CA THR A 131 13.41 22.35 -5.52
C THR A 131 11.97 22.79 -5.37
N HIS A 132 11.58 23.16 -4.16
CA HIS A 132 10.27 23.71 -3.84
C HIS A 132 10.45 25.02 -3.06
N GLU A 133 9.87 26.12 -3.57
CA GLU A 133 9.98 27.46 -2.95
C GLU A 133 11.43 27.88 -2.65
N GLY A 134 12.35 27.58 -3.58
CA GLY A 134 13.76 27.94 -3.48
C GLY A 134 14.61 27.07 -2.54
N ARG A 135 14.01 26.06 -1.90
CA ARG A 135 14.71 25.08 -1.07
C ARG A 135 14.78 23.71 -1.76
N GLU A 136 15.95 23.08 -1.69
CA GLU A 136 16.16 21.73 -2.21
C GLU A 136 15.79 20.68 -1.16
N TYR A 137 15.13 19.61 -1.62
CA TYR A 137 14.71 18.47 -0.82
C TYR A 137 15.15 17.17 -1.48
N ASP A 138 15.57 16.22 -0.68
CA ASP A 138 15.69 14.83 -1.10
C ASP A 138 14.31 14.20 -1.15
N CYS A 139 13.92 13.74 -2.34
CA CYS A 139 12.68 13.03 -2.58
C CYS A 139 13.00 11.58 -2.91
N TRP A 140 12.56 10.67 -2.05
CA TRP A 140 12.77 9.25 -2.24
C TRP A 140 11.54 8.62 -2.87
N MET A 141 11.76 7.76 -3.84
CA MET A 141 10.68 6.98 -4.47
C MET A 141 11.13 5.55 -4.68
N LEU A 142 10.15 4.66 -4.85
CA LEU A 142 10.43 3.29 -5.25
C LEU A 142 10.26 3.17 -6.76
N ASP A 143 11.30 2.67 -7.41
CA ASP A 143 11.26 2.33 -8.84
C ASP A 143 10.14 1.30 -9.08
N ARG A 144 9.43 1.54 -10.15
CA ARG A 144 8.27 0.80 -10.54
C ARG A 144 8.51 -0.61 -11.06
N THR A 145 9.72 -1.00 -11.36
CA THR A 145 9.99 -2.28 -12.04
C THR A 145 9.28 -3.51 -11.43
N GLY A 146 8.74 -3.39 -10.23
CA GLY A 146 7.94 -4.42 -9.59
C GLY A 146 6.51 -4.59 -10.13
N TRP A 147 5.91 -3.53 -10.69
CA TRP A 147 4.52 -3.56 -11.16
C TRP A 147 4.39 -3.68 -12.68
N ALA A 148 5.49 -3.51 -13.41
CA ALA A 148 5.50 -3.45 -14.89
C ALA A 148 4.98 -4.71 -15.57
N ASP A 149 5.06 -5.87 -14.91
CA ASP A 149 4.69 -7.17 -15.46
C ASP A 149 3.25 -7.59 -15.14
N TYR A 150 2.49 -6.77 -14.43
CA TYR A 150 1.08 -7.04 -14.21
C TYR A 150 0.31 -6.78 -15.51
N ARG A 151 -0.38 -7.79 -16.04
CA ARG A 151 -1.21 -7.71 -17.26
C ARG A 151 -2.27 -6.60 -17.22
N ASP A 152 -2.62 -6.13 -16.01
CA ASP A 152 -3.61 -5.08 -15.78
C ASP A 152 -2.99 -3.68 -15.75
N ASN A 153 -1.70 -3.55 -16.02
CA ASN A 153 -0.94 -2.32 -15.87
C ASN A 153 -0.59 -1.66 -17.20
N ASP A 154 -1.55 -1.60 -18.10
CA ASP A 154 -1.42 -0.71 -19.25
C ASP A 154 -1.48 0.74 -18.75
N TYR A 155 -0.34 1.38 -18.76
CA TYR A 155 -0.19 2.78 -18.40
C TYR A 155 -0.17 3.61 -19.67
N ALA A 156 -1.11 4.51 -19.79
CA ALA A 156 -1.09 5.48 -20.86
C ALA A 156 -0.43 6.76 -20.37
N GLY A 157 0.66 7.14 -20.99
CA GLY A 157 1.29 8.44 -20.82
C GLY A 157 0.52 9.48 -21.59
N HIS A 158 -0.53 9.94 -20.99
CA HIS A 158 -1.20 11.15 -21.45
C HIS A 158 -1.04 12.18 -20.36
N GLY A 159 -0.71 13.39 -20.72
CA GLY A 159 -0.76 14.51 -19.81
C GLY A 159 -2.14 14.64 -19.17
N SER A 160 -2.26 15.56 -18.27
CA SER A 160 -3.47 15.92 -17.54
C SER A 160 -4.71 16.24 -18.41
N GLU A 161 -4.56 16.20 -19.73
CA GLU A 161 -5.55 16.67 -20.70
C GLU A 161 -6.54 15.59 -21.16
N ILE A 162 -6.33 14.31 -20.80
CA ILE A 162 -7.28 13.25 -21.22
C ILE A 162 -8.61 13.41 -20.52
N THR A 163 -9.65 13.48 -21.32
CA THR A 163 -11.02 13.57 -20.85
C THR A 163 -11.72 12.22 -21.00
N LYS A 164 -12.67 11.93 -20.11
CA LYS A 164 -13.57 10.75 -20.22
C LYS A 164 -14.66 10.95 -21.29
N SER A 165 -14.43 11.82 -22.25
CA SER A 165 -15.35 12.06 -23.37
C SER A 165 -15.20 11.03 -24.48
N SER A 166 -16.22 10.88 -25.29
CA SER A 166 -16.19 10.10 -26.53
C SER A 166 -16.15 11.07 -27.71
N SER A 167 -15.13 10.96 -28.56
CA SER A 167 -14.97 11.81 -29.73
C SER A 167 -14.01 11.19 -30.74
N ASP A 168 -14.34 11.22 -32.01
CA ASP A 168 -13.44 10.78 -33.07
C ASP A 168 -12.40 11.84 -33.43
N THR A 169 -12.66 13.08 -33.11
CA THR A 169 -11.84 14.24 -33.51
C THR A 169 -11.02 14.82 -32.35
N ASP A 170 -11.48 14.68 -31.10
CA ASP A 170 -10.72 15.16 -29.95
C ASP A 170 -9.58 14.19 -29.61
N PRO A 171 -8.31 14.60 -29.75
CA PRO A 171 -7.16 13.74 -29.47
C PRO A 171 -7.05 13.40 -27.95
N ASN A 172 -7.69 14.19 -27.11
CA ASN A 172 -7.67 14.04 -25.65
C ASN A 172 -8.83 13.20 -25.14
N SER A 173 -9.81 12.84 -25.99
CA SER A 173 -10.89 11.96 -25.59
C SER A 173 -10.38 10.53 -25.44
N MET A 174 -10.82 9.85 -24.36
CA MET A 174 -10.43 8.48 -24.06
C MET A 174 -11.11 7.45 -24.96
N PHE A 175 -12.25 7.83 -25.54
CA PHE A 175 -13.08 6.93 -26.34
C PHE A 175 -13.27 7.45 -27.74
N TRP A 176 -13.42 6.51 -28.68
CA TRP A 176 -14.03 6.78 -29.96
C TRP A 176 -15.52 7.10 -29.77
N ALA A 177 -16.15 7.75 -30.75
CA ALA A 177 -17.57 8.12 -30.64
C ALA A 177 -18.48 6.88 -30.45
N ASP A 178 -18.04 5.71 -30.89
CA ASP A 178 -18.73 4.44 -30.70
C ASP A 178 -18.56 3.85 -29.27
N GLY A 179 -17.83 4.53 -28.39
CA GLY A 179 -17.59 4.11 -27.02
C GLY A 179 -16.45 3.11 -26.84
N THR A 180 -15.76 2.74 -27.89
CA THR A 180 -14.56 1.90 -27.78
C THR A 180 -13.38 2.71 -27.23
N VAL A 181 -12.51 2.07 -26.45
CA VAL A 181 -11.35 2.72 -25.84
C VAL A 181 -10.30 3.03 -26.90
N LYS A 182 -9.86 4.29 -26.97
CA LYS A 182 -8.71 4.65 -27.78
C LYS A 182 -7.47 4.01 -27.16
N GLN A 183 -6.70 3.29 -28.01
CA GLN A 183 -5.41 2.79 -27.55
C GLN A 183 -4.52 3.93 -27.10
N PRO A 184 -3.81 3.79 -25.97
CA PRO A 184 -2.90 4.81 -25.52
C PRO A 184 -1.84 5.09 -26.57
N LYS A 185 -1.66 6.36 -26.93
CA LYS A 185 -0.66 6.78 -27.93
C LYS A 185 0.77 6.50 -27.49
N LYS A 186 0.99 6.36 -26.19
CA LYS A 186 2.30 6.08 -25.60
C LYS A 186 2.15 5.33 -24.29
N THR A 187 2.68 4.13 -24.22
CA THR A 187 2.84 3.41 -22.96
C THR A 187 3.97 4.03 -22.19
N LEU A 188 3.73 4.42 -20.94
CA LEU A 188 4.79 4.88 -20.05
C LEU A 188 5.61 3.69 -19.58
N GLN A 189 6.91 3.79 -19.79
CA GLN A 189 7.89 2.90 -19.20
C GLN A 189 8.59 3.63 -18.05
N LYS A 190 8.93 2.92 -16.99
CA LYS A 190 9.64 3.46 -15.84
C LYS A 190 8.94 4.64 -15.15
N VAL A 191 7.68 4.52 -14.86
CA VAL A 191 6.99 5.42 -13.93
C VAL A 191 6.99 4.84 -12.52
N GLY A 192 6.79 5.69 -11.52
CA GLY A 192 6.59 5.27 -10.14
C GLY A 192 5.35 4.40 -9.97
N THR A 193 5.22 3.74 -8.84
CA THR A 193 3.99 3.03 -8.48
C THR A 193 2.82 4.02 -8.46
N ASP A 194 1.65 3.61 -8.95
CA ASP A 194 0.48 4.48 -8.81
C ASP A 194 0.15 4.76 -7.34
N VAL A 195 -0.39 5.95 -7.07
CA VAL A 195 -0.59 6.44 -5.70
C VAL A 195 -1.54 5.55 -4.91
N SER A 196 -2.47 4.86 -5.59
CA SER A 196 -3.43 3.98 -4.92
C SER A 196 -2.79 2.70 -4.37
N HIS A 197 -1.77 2.19 -5.04
CA HIS A 197 -0.97 1.07 -4.53
C HIS A 197 0.16 1.55 -3.62
N ALA A 198 0.77 2.70 -3.91
CA ALA A 198 1.82 3.29 -3.09
C ALA A 198 1.41 3.53 -1.63
N ARG A 199 0.11 3.72 -1.34
CA ARG A 199 -0.43 3.82 0.03
C ARG A 199 -0.06 2.62 0.92
N ARG A 200 0.11 1.43 0.33
CA ARG A 200 0.42 0.21 1.08
C ARG A 200 1.83 0.24 1.66
N PHE A 201 2.74 0.95 1.01
CA PHE A 201 4.09 1.17 1.52
C PHE A 201 4.10 1.92 2.85
N ASN A 202 3.17 2.85 3.07
CA ASN A 202 3.13 3.63 4.30
C ASN A 202 2.95 2.73 5.53
N TRP A 203 1.99 1.80 5.47
CA TRP A 203 1.81 0.82 6.54
C TRP A 203 2.93 -0.20 6.63
N PHE A 204 3.50 -0.59 5.49
CA PHE A 204 4.64 -1.48 5.44
C PHE A 204 5.86 -0.84 6.12
N PHE A 205 6.21 0.40 5.77
CA PHE A 205 7.32 1.12 6.39
C PHE A 205 7.10 1.37 7.88
N GLU A 206 5.88 1.70 8.26
CA GLU A 206 5.51 1.82 9.66
C GLU A 206 5.75 0.51 10.42
N THR A 207 5.39 -0.61 9.83
CA THR A 207 5.58 -1.93 10.44
C THR A 207 7.06 -2.28 10.57
N ILE A 208 7.85 -2.06 9.51
CA ILE A 208 9.32 -2.26 9.55
C ILE A 208 9.95 -1.41 10.63
N ARG A 209 9.61 -0.13 10.70
CA ARG A 209 10.14 0.78 11.71
C ARG A 209 9.86 0.32 13.15
N ARG A 210 8.67 -0.19 13.39
CA ARG A 210 8.25 -0.61 14.74
C ARG A 210 8.72 -1.99 15.14
N PHE A 211 8.70 -2.92 14.21
CA PHE A 211 8.86 -4.35 14.51
C PHE A 211 10.06 -4.99 13.81
N GLY A 212 10.82 -4.25 13.01
CA GLY A 212 11.90 -4.81 12.20
C GLY A 212 13.16 -5.18 12.99
N LYS A 213 13.45 -4.49 14.10
CA LYS A 213 14.68 -4.70 14.88
C LYS A 213 14.97 -6.19 15.23
N PRO A 214 14.00 -7.00 15.70
CA PRO A 214 14.24 -8.42 15.98
C PRO A 214 14.53 -9.27 14.73
N PHE A 215 14.31 -8.70 13.54
CA PHE A 215 14.54 -9.33 12.23
C PHE A 215 15.77 -8.74 11.53
N ASP A 216 16.55 -7.89 12.20
CA ASP A 216 17.71 -7.18 11.65
C ASP A 216 17.37 -6.35 10.40
N VAL A 217 16.15 -5.82 10.34
CA VAL A 217 15.70 -4.91 9.28
C VAL A 217 15.25 -3.58 9.86
N SER A 218 15.51 -2.52 9.12
CA SER A 218 15.12 -1.17 9.51
C SER A 218 14.85 -0.31 8.27
N ILE A 219 14.16 0.79 8.49
CA ILE A 219 14.06 1.89 7.54
C ILE A 219 14.48 3.17 8.27
N SER A 220 15.34 3.96 7.65
CA SER A 220 15.85 5.16 8.28
C SER A 220 14.84 6.30 8.28
N ASP A 221 15.00 7.25 9.19
CA ASP A 221 14.18 8.46 9.22
C ASP A 221 14.38 9.31 7.96
N GLU A 222 15.60 9.33 7.41
CA GLU A 222 15.92 10.03 6.17
C GLU A 222 15.15 9.44 4.99
N ALA A 223 15.04 8.10 4.91
CA ALA A 223 14.25 7.45 3.86
C ALA A 223 12.76 7.78 3.98
N LEU A 224 12.23 7.79 5.20
CA LEU A 224 10.83 8.14 5.46
C LEU A 224 10.55 9.63 5.24
N GLU A 225 11.47 10.49 5.60
CA GLU A 225 11.40 11.93 5.30
C GLU A 225 11.46 12.15 3.78
N GLY A 226 12.38 11.50 3.08
CA GLY A 226 12.47 11.56 1.63
C GLY A 226 11.22 11.05 0.92
N TRP A 227 10.62 9.95 1.41
CA TRP A 227 9.34 9.44 0.92
C TRP A 227 8.19 10.43 1.15
N ALA A 228 8.14 11.05 2.33
CA ALA A 228 7.18 12.11 2.65
C ALA A 228 7.37 13.35 1.77
N ASN A 229 8.62 13.77 1.55
CA ASN A 229 8.95 14.89 0.67
C ASN A 229 8.57 14.62 -0.78
N ASN A 230 8.77 13.39 -1.27
CA ASN A 230 8.34 13.01 -2.60
C ASN A 230 6.82 13.17 -2.78
N LEU A 231 6.04 12.71 -1.81
CA LEU A 231 4.59 12.90 -1.81
C LEU A 231 4.22 14.39 -1.72
N ALA A 232 4.89 15.13 -0.84
CA ALA A 232 4.58 16.51 -0.55
C ALA A 232 4.92 17.47 -1.69
N PHE A 233 5.96 17.20 -2.46
CA PHE A 233 6.50 18.18 -3.41
C PHE A 233 6.49 17.71 -4.86
N ARG A 234 6.49 16.40 -5.13
CA ARG A 234 6.48 15.87 -6.49
C ARG A 234 5.14 15.28 -6.89
N VAL A 235 4.52 14.53 -6.00
CA VAL A 235 3.22 13.88 -6.26
C VAL A 235 2.07 14.87 -6.10
N SER A 236 2.18 15.79 -5.15
CA SER A 236 1.13 16.77 -4.96
C SER A 236 1.14 17.87 -6.02
N ARG A 237 -0.04 18.27 -6.40
CA ARG A 237 -0.32 19.38 -7.30
C ARG A 237 -1.34 20.32 -6.66
N GLY A 238 -1.45 21.51 -7.16
CA GLY A 238 -2.39 22.51 -6.63
C GLY A 238 -1.90 23.17 -5.34
N THR A 239 -2.85 23.61 -4.52
CA THR A 239 -2.61 24.33 -3.26
C THR A 239 -3.10 23.52 -2.07
N VAL A 240 -2.78 23.94 -0.84
CA VAL A 240 -3.36 23.34 0.37
C VAL A 240 -4.89 23.42 0.37
N ALA A 241 -5.44 24.53 -0.16
CA ALA A 241 -6.89 24.71 -0.21
C ALA A 241 -7.58 23.88 -1.32
N ASP A 242 -6.83 23.53 -2.37
CA ASP A 242 -7.32 22.73 -3.50
C ASP A 242 -6.26 21.71 -3.91
N PRO A 243 -6.04 20.68 -3.11
CA PRO A 243 -5.00 19.68 -3.35
C PRO A 243 -5.40 18.73 -4.48
N HIS A 244 -4.47 18.51 -5.40
CA HIS A 244 -4.52 17.50 -6.44
C HIS A 244 -3.25 16.67 -6.41
N PHE A 245 -3.32 15.45 -6.89
CA PHE A 245 -2.19 14.51 -6.84
C PHE A 245 -1.97 13.88 -8.20
N THR A 246 -0.71 13.65 -8.55
CA THR A 246 -0.38 12.89 -9.74
C THR A 246 -0.83 11.43 -9.62
N VAL A 247 -1.01 10.75 -10.73
CA VAL A 247 -1.39 9.33 -10.73
C VAL A 247 -0.26 8.46 -10.19
N PHE A 248 1.00 8.83 -10.47
CA PHE A 248 2.16 8.01 -10.10
C PHE A 248 3.03 8.68 -9.04
N SER A 249 3.65 7.86 -8.21
CA SER A 249 4.46 8.28 -7.06
C SER A 249 5.77 8.99 -7.45
N ASP A 250 6.16 9.00 -8.72
CA ASP A 250 7.28 9.77 -9.25
C ASP A 250 6.91 11.18 -9.74
N GLY A 251 5.65 11.58 -9.53
CA GLY A 251 5.15 12.88 -9.96
C GLY A 251 4.74 12.95 -11.43
N VAL A 252 4.64 11.81 -12.11
CA VAL A 252 4.17 11.71 -13.49
C VAL A 252 2.67 11.52 -13.52
N ASP A 253 2.01 12.25 -14.42
CA ASP A 253 0.60 12.06 -14.71
C ASP A 253 0.37 11.07 -15.82
N GLY A 254 -0.78 10.41 -15.78
CA GLY A 254 -1.18 9.48 -16.81
C GLY A 254 -2.45 8.73 -16.43
N TRP A 255 -2.71 7.69 -17.19
CA TRP A 255 -3.80 6.78 -16.92
C TRP A 255 -3.25 5.47 -16.39
N TYR A 256 -3.87 4.96 -15.35
CA TYR A 256 -3.53 3.70 -14.72
C TYR A 256 -4.64 2.68 -14.97
N ARG A 257 -4.29 1.44 -15.29
CA ARG A 257 -5.23 0.35 -15.63
C ARG A 257 -6.19 0.67 -16.77
N VAL A 258 -5.68 1.26 -17.85
CA VAL A 258 -6.45 1.40 -19.10
C VAL A 258 -6.82 -0.01 -19.59
N GLY A 259 -8.09 -0.23 -19.93
CA GLY A 259 -8.58 -1.54 -20.34
C GLY A 259 -9.01 -2.47 -19.22
N TYR A 260 -8.87 -2.08 -17.95
CA TYR A 260 -9.27 -2.92 -16.81
C TYR A 260 -10.79 -3.15 -16.76
N ARG A 261 -11.21 -4.41 -16.85
CA ARG A 261 -12.62 -4.81 -16.95
C ARG A 261 -13.50 -4.27 -15.83
N GLY A 262 -13.00 -4.21 -14.60
CA GLY A 262 -13.72 -3.71 -13.42
C GLY A 262 -14.12 -2.24 -13.50
N ARG A 263 -13.53 -1.46 -14.41
CA ARG A 263 -13.79 -0.03 -14.62
C ARG A 263 -14.31 0.25 -16.03
N LYS A 264 -14.96 -0.71 -16.68
CA LYS A 264 -15.46 -0.59 -18.05
C LYS A 264 -14.38 -0.13 -19.05
N HIS A 265 -13.15 -0.58 -18.84
CA HIS A 265 -11.96 -0.23 -19.61
C HIS A 265 -11.45 1.21 -19.49
N PHE A 266 -11.95 2.01 -18.53
CA PHE A 266 -11.61 3.42 -18.41
C PHE A 266 -10.30 3.71 -17.68
N GLY A 267 -9.78 2.77 -16.89
CA GLY A 267 -8.65 3.05 -16.03
C GLY A 267 -8.96 4.09 -14.95
N TYR A 268 -7.92 4.67 -14.39
CA TYR A 268 -7.97 5.67 -13.33
C TYR A 268 -7.23 6.93 -13.75
N THR A 269 -7.84 8.07 -13.51
CA THR A 269 -7.31 9.41 -13.77
C THR A 269 -6.86 10.09 -12.48
N LEU A 270 -6.29 11.28 -12.61
CA LEU A 270 -5.97 12.17 -11.49
C LEU A 270 -7.11 12.29 -10.45
N GLY A 271 -8.31 12.64 -10.90
CA GLY A 271 -9.45 12.83 -9.99
C GLY A 271 -9.86 11.54 -9.26
N ASP A 272 -9.59 10.38 -9.86
CA ASP A 272 -9.83 9.10 -9.19
C ASP A 272 -8.77 8.84 -8.09
N MET A 273 -7.57 9.41 -8.20
CA MET A 273 -6.48 9.21 -7.24
C MET A 273 -6.57 10.11 -6.01
N ASP A 274 -7.23 11.26 -6.10
CA ASP A 274 -7.42 12.17 -4.98
C ASP A 274 -8.05 11.47 -3.77
N ILE A 275 -9.10 10.69 -3.99
CA ILE A 275 -9.75 9.90 -2.94
C ILE A 275 -8.80 8.83 -2.38
N SER A 276 -8.04 8.15 -3.25
CA SER A 276 -7.08 7.14 -2.82
C SER A 276 -5.97 7.72 -1.96
N PHE A 277 -5.54 8.95 -2.25
CA PHE A 277 -4.53 9.65 -1.46
C PHE A 277 -5.09 10.03 -0.08
N VAL A 278 -6.24 10.68 -0.05
CA VAL A 278 -6.80 11.23 1.20
C VAL A 278 -7.39 10.15 2.08
N ALA A 279 -8.09 9.18 1.50
CA ALA A 279 -8.71 8.08 2.23
C ALA A 279 -7.73 6.92 2.52
N SER A 280 -6.42 7.20 2.57
CA SER A 280 -5.41 6.17 2.76
C SER A 280 -4.42 6.52 3.88
N SER A 281 -3.44 5.66 4.06
CA SER A 281 -2.43 5.74 5.12
C SER A 281 -1.42 6.89 5.00
N TYR A 282 -1.54 7.78 4.03
CA TYR A 282 -0.56 8.85 3.83
C TYR A 282 -0.43 9.81 5.01
N GLY A 283 -1.47 9.94 5.82
CA GLY A 283 -1.45 10.77 7.02
C GLY A 283 -0.35 10.42 8.01
N ILE A 284 0.09 9.15 8.06
CA ILE A 284 1.20 8.73 8.95
C ILE A 284 2.52 9.42 8.62
N LEU A 285 2.69 9.82 7.36
CA LEU A 285 3.88 10.53 6.90
C LEU A 285 3.90 12.02 7.28
N GLY A 286 2.79 12.53 7.77
CA GLY A 286 2.69 13.93 8.22
C GLY A 286 3.57 14.27 9.41
N VAL A 287 4.17 13.28 10.08
CA VAL A 287 5.19 13.49 11.12
C VAL A 287 6.56 13.84 10.54
N TYR A 288 6.80 13.47 9.27
CA TYR A 288 8.00 13.79 8.52
C TYR A 288 7.83 15.04 7.68
N ASN A 289 6.65 15.22 7.08
CA ASN A 289 6.30 16.43 6.34
C ASN A 289 4.88 16.90 6.71
N PRO A 290 4.76 17.97 7.53
CA PRO A 290 3.47 18.47 8.01
C PRO A 290 2.50 18.88 6.90
N ARG A 291 3.01 19.28 5.71
CA ARG A 291 2.22 19.68 4.55
C ARG A 291 1.24 18.57 4.13
N ILE A 292 1.62 17.30 4.30
CA ILE A 292 0.75 16.15 4.01
C ILE A 292 -0.52 16.21 4.88
N ARG A 293 -0.37 16.48 6.17
CA ARG A 293 -1.52 16.61 7.08
C ARG A 293 -2.40 17.80 6.77
N GLU A 294 -1.78 18.92 6.39
CA GLU A 294 -2.50 20.12 6.00
C GLU A 294 -3.39 19.87 4.79
N TRP A 295 -2.87 19.25 3.74
CA TRP A 295 -3.64 18.86 2.58
C TRP A 295 -4.76 17.89 2.89
N MET A 296 -4.46 16.83 3.63
CA MET A 296 -5.46 15.84 3.98
C MET A 296 -6.62 16.46 4.75
N LYS A 297 -6.33 17.34 5.69
CA LYS A 297 -7.36 18.07 6.45
C LYS A 297 -8.17 19.02 5.56
N ALA A 298 -7.50 19.79 4.71
CA ALA A 298 -8.17 20.73 3.80
C ALA A 298 -9.11 19.99 2.84
N TRP A 299 -8.63 18.92 2.24
CA TRP A 299 -9.43 18.09 1.34
C TRP A 299 -10.61 17.44 2.06
N ALA A 300 -10.40 16.85 3.24
CA ALA A 300 -11.46 16.23 4.02
C ALA A 300 -12.54 17.23 4.43
N ASN A 301 -12.16 18.44 4.81
CA ASN A 301 -13.13 19.50 5.14
C ASN A 301 -13.97 19.89 3.92
N LYS A 302 -13.34 20.00 2.74
CA LYS A 302 -14.04 20.33 1.48
C LYS A 302 -14.96 19.20 1.01
N ASN A 303 -14.57 17.95 1.24
CA ASN A 303 -15.23 16.78 0.68
C ASN A 303 -15.81 15.84 1.75
N ARG A 304 -16.22 16.36 2.89
CA ARG A 304 -16.69 15.60 4.06
C ARG A 304 -17.76 14.57 3.70
N ALA A 305 -18.77 14.99 2.93
CA ALA A 305 -19.87 14.11 2.55
C ALA A 305 -19.39 12.95 1.65
N ALA A 306 -18.42 13.19 0.76
CA ALA A 306 -17.83 12.15 -0.06
C ALA A 306 -17.01 11.17 0.77
N LEU A 307 -16.23 11.67 1.74
CA LEU A 307 -15.44 10.83 2.65
C LEU A 307 -16.33 9.96 3.53
N ASP A 308 -17.37 10.53 4.12
CA ASP A 308 -18.32 9.83 5.00
C ASP A 308 -19.16 8.80 4.23
N GLY A 309 -19.48 9.09 2.95
CA GLY A 309 -20.23 8.19 2.06
C GLY A 309 -19.38 7.11 1.39
N TYR A 310 -18.07 7.26 1.38
CA TYR A 310 -17.16 6.34 0.72
C TYR A 310 -16.76 5.21 1.67
N HIS A 311 -17.57 4.13 1.70
CA HIS A 311 -17.34 2.90 2.49
C HIS A 311 -16.59 3.13 3.81
N GLY A 312 -17.24 3.09 4.94
CA GLY A 312 -16.74 3.44 6.27
C GLY A 312 -15.31 3.02 6.65
N GLY A 313 -14.71 2.03 5.94
CA GLY A 313 -13.32 1.61 6.11
C GLY A 313 -12.29 2.66 5.67
N TYR A 314 -12.57 3.45 4.65
CA TYR A 314 -11.62 4.49 4.20
C TYR A 314 -11.59 5.69 5.13
N ALA A 315 -12.75 6.08 5.67
CA ALA A 315 -12.80 7.15 6.67
C ALA A 315 -12.01 6.75 7.93
N LEU A 316 -12.15 5.50 8.37
CA LEU A 316 -11.39 5.00 9.52
C LEU A 316 -9.87 4.99 9.24
N ASP A 317 -9.45 4.54 8.06
CA ASP A 317 -8.04 4.54 7.67
C ASP A 317 -7.48 5.98 7.62
N TYR A 318 -8.24 6.92 7.07
CA TYR A 318 -7.89 8.34 7.04
C TYR A 318 -7.66 8.90 8.45
N TYR A 319 -8.63 8.78 9.35
CA TYR A 319 -8.53 9.33 10.70
C TYR A 319 -7.42 8.64 11.49
N SER A 320 -7.32 7.32 11.43
CA SER A 320 -6.26 6.56 12.10
C SER A 320 -4.88 6.99 11.63
N SER A 321 -4.70 7.25 10.35
CA SER A 321 -3.41 7.65 9.80
C SER A 321 -2.95 9.03 10.29
N LEU A 322 -3.87 9.93 10.60
CA LEU A 322 -3.55 11.24 11.17
C LEU A 322 -3.09 11.17 12.64
N GLU A 323 -3.53 10.15 13.37
CA GLU A 323 -3.25 9.99 14.80
C GLU A 323 -1.92 9.27 15.05
N ILE A 324 -1.47 8.46 14.09
CA ILE A 324 -0.23 7.69 14.24
C ILE A 324 0.99 8.61 14.15
N ASN A 325 1.84 8.49 15.14
CA ASN A 325 3.15 9.13 15.15
C ASN A 325 4.24 8.07 14.99
N MET A 326 4.74 7.91 13.79
CA MET A 326 5.78 6.93 13.46
C MET A 326 7.12 7.19 14.20
N LYS A 327 7.41 8.45 14.59
CA LYS A 327 8.63 8.79 15.31
C LYS A 327 8.60 8.38 16.79
N LYS A 328 7.41 8.16 17.34
CA LYS A 328 7.32 7.69 18.74
C LYS A 328 7.63 6.20 18.80
N PRO A 329 8.58 5.77 19.63
CA PRO A 329 8.76 4.36 19.92
C PRO A 329 7.47 3.78 20.53
N LEU A 330 7.20 2.53 20.23
CA LEU A 330 6.14 1.81 20.95
C LEU A 330 6.69 1.44 22.33
N LYS A 331 5.92 1.66 23.37
CA LYS A 331 6.27 1.19 24.71
C LYS A 331 6.47 -0.33 24.67
N GLY A 332 7.58 -0.81 25.20
CA GLY A 332 7.90 -2.23 25.29
C GLY A 332 8.57 -2.86 24.05
N ILE A 333 9.00 -2.05 23.07
CA ILE A 333 9.88 -2.49 21.98
C ILE A 333 11.25 -1.82 22.21
N GLU A 334 12.03 -2.37 23.13
CA GLU A 334 13.46 -2.06 23.30
C GLU A 334 14.32 -3.22 22.82
#